data_edf3671ce857862738e84f551e219214
#
_entry.id   edf3671ce857862738e84f551e219214
#
_cell.length_a   1.000
_cell.length_b   1.000
_cell.length_c   1.000
_cell.angle_alpha   90.00
_cell.angle_beta   90.00
_cell.angle_gamma   90.00
#
_symmetry.space_group_name_H-M   'P 1'
#
loop_
_entity.id
_entity.type
_entity.pdbx_description
1 polymer ?
#
loop_
_entity_poly.entity_id
_entity_poly.type
_entity_poly.pdbx_seq_one_letter_code
_entity_poly.pdbx_strand_id
1 'polypeptide(L)' 'MENVKWEVKDNKLIIEVDLSLESGLSKSGKTITIASTKGNQKIEGTNAVIGLNVYKYPEGS' A
#
# COMPACT_ATOMS: atom_id res chain seq x y z
N MET A 1 3.99 -0.38 7.91
CA MET A 1 3.65 -0.35 6.46
C MET A 1 4.61 -1.20 5.67
N GLU A 2 4.14 -1.77 4.61
CA GLU A 2 4.97 -2.57 3.72
C GLU A 2 5.00 -1.95 2.34
N ASN A 3 6.20 -1.65 1.83
CA ASN A 3 6.43 -1.21 0.46
C ASN A 3 5.62 0.01 0.05
N VAL A 4 5.34 0.90 0.99
CA VAL A 4 4.61 2.14 0.72
C VAL A 4 5.44 3.31 1.21
N LYS A 5 5.67 4.25 0.33
CA LYS A 5 6.33 5.51 0.67
C LYS A 5 5.44 6.63 0.19
N TRP A 6 5.38 7.70 0.95
CA TRP A 6 4.65 8.87 0.49
C TRP A 6 5.34 10.14 0.95
N GLU A 7 5.02 11.21 0.26
CA GLU A 7 5.42 12.55 0.68
C GLU A 7 4.29 13.51 0.37
N VAL A 8 4.28 14.60 1.08
CA VAL A 8 3.34 15.69 0.83
C VAL A 8 4.11 16.85 0.22
N LYS A 9 3.67 17.30 -0.95
CA LYS A 9 4.33 18.39 -1.65
C LYS A 9 3.27 19.24 -2.34
N ASP A 10 3.32 20.53 -2.12
CA ASP A 10 2.37 21.48 -2.71
C ASP A 10 0.92 21.07 -2.50
N ASN A 11 0.61 20.65 -1.25
CA ASN A 11 -0.72 20.23 -0.85
C ASN A 11 -1.19 18.98 -1.59
N LYS A 12 -0.25 18.17 -2.07
CA LYS A 12 -0.54 16.92 -2.78
C LYS A 12 0.16 15.77 -2.10
N LEU A 13 -0.51 14.63 -2.04
CA LEU A 13 0.06 13.40 -1.55
C LEU A 13 0.62 12.62 -2.73
N ILE A 14 1.91 12.31 -2.67
CA ILE A 14 2.59 11.53 -3.70
C ILE A 14 2.94 10.19 -3.09
N ILE A 15 2.48 9.11 -3.71
CA ILE A 15 2.66 7.75 -3.20
C ILE A 15 3.54 6.97 -4.17
N GLU A 16 4.52 6.23 -3.61
CA GLU A 16 5.38 5.37 -4.39
C GLU A 16 5.27 3.94 -3.89
N VAL A 17 5.03 3.02 -4.79
CA VAL A 17 4.95 1.59 -4.53
C VAL A 17 5.77 0.87 -5.58
N ASP A 18 6.63 -0.05 -5.15
CA ASP A 18 7.41 -0.89 -6.07
C ASP A 18 6.56 -2.12 -6.40
N LEU A 19 6.06 -2.17 -7.63
CA LEU A 19 5.17 -3.25 -8.06
C LEU A 19 5.89 -4.58 -8.29
N SER A 20 7.21 -4.59 -8.22
CA SER A 20 7.99 -5.83 -8.37
C SER A 20 8.14 -6.59 -7.05
N LEU A 21 7.80 -5.97 -5.92
CA LEU A 21 7.91 -6.60 -4.62
C LEU A 21 6.62 -7.34 -4.27
N GLU A 22 6.78 -8.47 -3.57
CA GLU A 22 5.65 -9.27 -3.11
C GLU A 22 5.89 -9.61 -1.64
N SER A 23 4.89 -9.34 -0.81
CA SER A 23 4.98 -9.64 0.62
C SER A 23 4.51 -11.04 0.97
N GLY A 24 3.95 -11.75 0.01
CA GLY A 24 3.43 -13.10 0.21
C GLY A 24 1.92 -13.14 0.10
N LEU A 25 1.37 -14.35 0.29
CA LEU A 25 -0.07 -14.57 0.19
C LEU A 25 -0.82 -13.85 1.30
N SER A 26 -2.01 -13.37 0.96
CA SER A 26 -2.94 -12.84 1.95
C SER A 26 -3.40 -13.96 2.88
N LYS A 27 -4.07 -13.59 3.97
CA LYS A 27 -4.61 -14.59 4.91
C LYS A 27 -5.55 -15.57 4.26
N SER A 28 -6.30 -15.12 3.27
CA SER A 28 -7.22 -15.99 2.54
C SER A 28 -6.52 -16.85 1.50
N GLY A 29 -5.27 -16.55 1.17
CA GLY A 29 -4.51 -17.24 0.14
C GLY A 29 -4.96 -16.94 -1.28
N LYS A 30 -5.86 -15.99 -1.46
CA LYS A 30 -6.43 -15.68 -2.77
C LYS A 30 -5.68 -14.61 -3.54
N THR A 31 -4.89 -13.82 -2.85
CA THR A 31 -4.16 -12.72 -3.46
C THR A 31 -2.75 -12.64 -2.90
N ILE A 32 -1.89 -11.98 -3.64
CA ILE A 32 -0.53 -11.71 -3.20
C ILE A 32 -0.44 -10.23 -2.90
N THR A 33 -0.06 -9.89 -1.67
CA THR A 33 0.07 -8.49 -1.27
C THR A 33 1.35 -7.89 -1.84
N ILE A 34 1.23 -6.75 -2.48
CA ILE A 34 2.38 -6.00 -2.98
C ILE A 34 2.74 -4.89 -2.00
N ALA A 35 1.75 -4.16 -1.55
CA ALA A 35 1.96 -3.05 -0.62
C ALA A 35 0.75 -2.87 0.27
N SER A 36 0.98 -2.41 1.49
CA SER A 36 -0.11 -2.18 2.42
C SER A 36 0.28 -1.17 3.47
N THR A 37 -0.63 -0.29 3.82
CA THR A 37 -0.47 0.59 4.98
C THR A 37 -0.81 -0.15 6.27
N LYS A 38 -1.34 -1.35 6.18
CA LYS A 38 -1.76 -2.16 7.34
C LYS A 38 -2.73 -1.40 8.23
N GLY A 39 -3.80 -0.95 7.63
CA GLY A 39 -4.80 -0.14 8.29
C GLY A 39 -4.64 1.33 7.91
N ASN A 40 -5.33 2.17 8.61
CA ASN A 40 -5.32 3.60 8.33
C ASN A 40 -4.10 4.26 8.96
N GLN A 41 -3.44 5.12 8.20
CA GLN A 41 -2.30 5.88 8.67
C GLN A 41 -2.59 7.36 8.53
N LYS A 42 -2.22 8.13 9.53
CA LYS A 42 -2.40 9.56 9.49
C LYS A 42 -1.28 10.21 8.68
N ILE A 43 -1.66 11.14 7.83
CA ILE A 43 -0.70 11.91 7.03
C ILE A 43 -0.27 13.11 7.86
N GLU A 44 1.00 13.15 8.28
CA GLU A 44 1.52 14.20 9.13
C GLU A 44 1.34 15.59 8.52
N GLY A 45 1.03 16.52 9.37
CA GLY A 45 0.81 17.90 8.96
C GLY A 45 -0.56 18.15 8.35
N THR A 46 -1.41 17.13 8.31
CA THR A 46 -2.75 17.26 7.77
C THR A 46 -3.75 16.54 8.66
N ASN A 47 -5.04 16.70 8.36
CA ASN A 47 -6.09 15.93 9.02
C ASN A 47 -6.50 14.72 8.17
N ALA A 48 -5.77 14.44 7.11
CA ALA A 48 -6.08 13.36 6.20
C ALA A 48 -5.54 12.02 6.69
N VAL A 49 -6.21 10.96 6.30
CA VAL A 49 -5.86 9.58 6.65
C VAL A 49 -5.79 8.78 5.35
N ILE A 50 -4.80 7.91 5.25
CA ILE A 50 -4.66 7.04 4.10
C ILE A 50 -4.82 5.58 4.51
N GLY A 51 -5.59 4.84 3.70
CA GLY A 51 -5.65 3.39 3.79
C GLY A 51 -5.42 2.85 2.39
N LEU A 52 -4.33 2.13 2.20
CA LEU A 52 -3.92 1.67 0.87
C LEU A 52 -3.57 0.18 0.90
N ASN A 53 -4.05 -0.54 -0.11
CA ASN A 53 -3.67 -1.92 -0.35
C ASN A 53 -3.45 -2.11 -1.84
N VAL A 54 -2.29 -2.64 -2.19
CA VAL A 54 -1.97 -3.01 -3.56
C VAL A 54 -1.73 -4.52 -3.57
N TYR A 55 -2.42 -5.23 -4.44
CA TYR A 55 -2.34 -6.69 -4.46
C TYR A 55 -2.59 -7.18 -5.89
N LYS A 56 -2.25 -8.44 -6.11
CA LYS A 56 -2.51 -9.08 -7.39
C LYS A 56 -3.00 -10.50 -7.16
N TYR A 57 -3.59 -11.08 -8.17
CA TYR A 57 -4.01 -12.48 -8.12
C TYR A 57 -2.84 -13.36 -8.56
N PRO A 58 -2.66 -14.53 -7.92
CA PRO A 58 -1.62 -15.45 -8.35
C PRO A 58 -1.86 -15.92 -9.78
N GLU A 59 -0.77 -16.24 -10.49
CA GLU A 59 -0.90 -16.77 -11.82
C GLU A 59 -1.67 -18.10 -11.81
N GLY A 60 -2.51 -18.28 -12.81
CA GLY A 60 -3.29 -19.50 -12.94
C GLY A 60 -4.57 -19.52 -12.14
N SER A 61 -4.89 -18.42 -11.47
CA SER A 61 -6.12 -18.33 -10.68
C SER A 61 -7.12 -17.37 -11.29
#